data_4ae33c6355117f1dd9290a2db3996bef
#
_entry.id   4ae33c6355117f1dd9290a2db3996bef
#
_cell.length_a   1.000
_cell.length_b   1.000
_cell.length_c   1.000
_cell.angle_alpha   90.00
_cell.angle_beta   90.00
_cell.angle_gamma   90.00
#
_symmetry.space_group_name_H-M   'P 1'
#
loop_
_entity.id
_entity.type
_entity.pdbx_description
1 polymer ?
#
loop_
_entity_poly.entity_id
_entity_poly.type
_entity_poly.pdbx_seq_one_letter_code
_entity_poly.pdbx_strand_id
1 'polypeptide(L)'
;GAAVAAAIYALAANQVKVNVTGVIPMCENRISPSALVPGDVIGSYGGKKIEICNTDAEGRLILADAMAYMVKDEHADRVIDIATLTGAVVGMLGFSTAGLLSDDDAFCGAFLKAAQTSGERYWRLPIFEEQKQMIESKIADIKNMGRDYCGTITAGLFIQAFAQGRPWIHLDIAGTAWTDNPLYQGQPQGATAAGTSSLYYLLAG
;
A
#
# COMPACT_ATOMS: atom_id res chain seq x y z
N GLY A 1 -8.85 3.33 -0.06
CA GLY A 1 -9.33 4.62 -0.63
C GLY A 1 -9.85 5.56 0.44
N ALA A 2 -10.76 5.10 1.32
CA ALA A 2 -11.41 5.96 2.32
C ALA A 2 -10.42 6.69 3.26
N ALA A 3 -9.37 6.01 3.73
CA ALA A 3 -8.33 6.63 4.58
C ALA A 3 -7.59 7.77 3.86
N VAL A 4 -7.29 7.60 2.56
CA VAL A 4 -6.67 8.65 1.74
C VAL A 4 -7.61 9.85 1.61
N ALA A 5 -8.87 9.62 1.23
CA ALA A 5 -9.86 10.68 1.11
C ALA A 5 -10.06 11.44 2.43
N ALA A 6 -10.14 10.71 3.55
CA ALA A 6 -10.34 11.30 4.88
C ALA A 6 -9.11 12.12 5.33
N ALA A 7 -7.88 11.65 5.07
CA ALA A 7 -6.66 12.39 5.38
C ALA A 7 -6.59 13.71 4.58
N ILE A 8 -6.85 13.67 3.27
CA ILE A 8 -6.90 14.87 2.41
C ILE A 8 -7.98 15.84 2.89
N TYR A 9 -9.18 15.33 3.20
CA TYR A 9 -10.25 16.17 3.77
C TYR A 9 -9.83 16.85 5.08
N ALA A 10 -9.22 16.09 5.99
CA ALA A 10 -8.78 16.64 7.28
C ALA A 10 -7.69 17.72 7.11
N LEU A 11 -6.72 17.51 6.21
CA LEU A 11 -5.69 18.50 5.90
C LEU A 11 -6.30 19.79 5.34
N ALA A 12 -7.25 19.67 4.41
CA ALA A 12 -7.93 20.82 3.81
C ALA A 12 -8.80 21.56 4.84
N ALA A 13 -9.59 20.85 5.64
CA ALA A 13 -10.45 21.43 6.68
C ALA A 13 -9.67 22.20 7.74
N ASN A 14 -8.46 21.73 8.07
CA ASN A 14 -7.55 22.40 9.01
C ASN A 14 -6.59 23.39 8.32
N GLN A 15 -6.76 23.64 7.02
CA GLN A 15 -5.94 24.60 6.25
C GLN A 15 -4.42 24.35 6.37
N VAL A 16 -4.02 23.08 6.49
CA VAL A 16 -2.60 22.69 6.57
C VAL A 16 -1.87 23.11 5.30
N LYS A 17 -0.73 23.77 5.45
CA LYS A 17 0.09 24.28 4.34
C LYS A 17 1.01 23.21 3.80
N VAL A 18 0.47 22.27 3.08
CA VAL A 18 1.21 21.15 2.46
C VAL A 18 0.73 20.98 1.01
N ASN A 19 1.67 20.63 0.13
CA ASN A 19 1.33 20.21 -1.23
C ASN A 19 1.17 18.68 -1.24
N VAL A 20 -0.06 18.21 -1.40
CA VAL A 20 -0.38 16.79 -1.35
C VAL A 20 -1.45 16.43 -2.38
N THR A 21 -1.22 15.34 -3.11
CA THR A 21 -2.19 14.75 -4.04
C THR A 21 -2.59 13.37 -3.53
N GLY A 22 -3.89 13.10 -3.49
CA GLY A 22 -4.42 11.77 -3.18
C GLY A 22 -4.99 11.11 -4.43
N VAL A 23 -4.51 9.90 -4.75
CA VAL A 23 -5.02 9.07 -5.85
C VAL A 23 -5.68 7.82 -5.30
N ILE A 24 -6.87 7.53 -5.76
CA ILE A 24 -7.65 6.35 -5.37
C ILE A 24 -7.99 5.57 -6.65
N PRO A 25 -7.21 4.54 -7.00
CA PRO A 25 -7.53 3.71 -8.15
C PRO A 25 -8.80 2.91 -7.87
N MET A 26 -9.73 2.92 -8.83
CA MET A 26 -10.99 2.18 -8.73
C MET A 26 -11.26 1.49 -10.06
N CYS A 27 -11.65 0.22 -9.99
CA CYS A 27 -12.04 -0.55 -11.15
C CYS A 27 -13.20 -1.50 -10.80
N GLU A 28 -13.92 -1.96 -11.83
CA GLU A 28 -14.87 -3.05 -11.70
C GLU A 28 -14.11 -4.37 -11.53
N ASN A 29 -14.37 -5.07 -10.44
CA ASN A 29 -13.80 -6.39 -10.18
C ASN A 29 -14.91 -7.44 -10.34
N ARG A 30 -15.10 -7.92 -11.57
CA ARG A 30 -16.20 -8.85 -11.93
C ARG A 30 -15.68 -10.08 -12.63
N ILE A 31 -16.35 -11.20 -12.39
CA ILE A 31 -16.20 -12.42 -13.19
C ILE A 31 -16.71 -12.14 -14.60
N SER A 32 -15.87 -12.35 -15.61
CA SER A 32 -16.26 -12.17 -17.01
C SER A 32 -15.43 -13.08 -17.93
N PRO A 33 -15.90 -13.34 -19.15
CA PRO A 33 -15.11 -14.08 -20.15
C PRO A 33 -13.81 -13.40 -20.55
N SER A 34 -13.66 -12.10 -20.30
CA SER A 34 -12.45 -11.30 -20.59
C SER A 34 -11.63 -10.98 -19.34
N ALA A 35 -11.94 -11.61 -18.20
CA ALA A 35 -11.15 -11.45 -16.99
C ALA A 35 -9.75 -12.05 -17.16
N LEU A 36 -8.79 -11.46 -16.45
CA LEU A 36 -7.42 -11.97 -16.41
C LEU A 36 -7.37 -13.43 -15.92
N VAL A 37 -6.46 -14.20 -16.47
CA VAL A 37 -6.18 -15.56 -16.04
C VAL A 37 -4.70 -15.74 -15.73
N PRO A 38 -4.32 -16.70 -14.85
CA PRO A 38 -2.92 -17.01 -14.62
C PRO A 38 -2.20 -17.40 -15.93
N GLY A 39 -1.03 -16.82 -16.15
CA GLY A 39 -0.26 -16.97 -17.40
C GLY A 39 -0.40 -15.78 -18.36
N ASP A 40 -1.36 -14.89 -18.16
CA ASP A 40 -1.45 -13.66 -18.93
C ASP A 40 -0.25 -12.74 -18.64
N VAL A 41 0.13 -11.96 -19.66
CA VAL A 41 1.10 -10.87 -19.53
C VAL A 41 0.43 -9.57 -19.92
N ILE A 42 0.29 -8.65 -18.97
CA ILE A 42 -0.37 -7.37 -19.18
C ILE A 42 0.62 -6.21 -19.15
N GLY A 43 0.28 -5.10 -19.78
CA GLY A 43 1.00 -3.84 -19.64
C GLY A 43 0.54 -3.06 -18.43
N SER A 44 1.43 -2.26 -17.84
CA SER A 44 1.13 -1.31 -16.78
C SER A 44 1.24 0.14 -17.28
N TYR A 45 0.63 1.07 -16.57
CA TYR A 45 0.79 2.50 -16.82
C TYR A 45 2.26 2.95 -16.72
N GLY A 46 3.02 2.31 -15.85
CA GLY A 46 4.46 2.53 -15.69
C GLY A 46 5.32 2.05 -16.86
N GLY A 47 4.75 1.31 -17.80
CA GLY A 47 5.42 0.76 -19.00
C GLY A 47 5.99 -0.65 -18.80
N LYS A 48 6.03 -1.17 -17.57
CA LYS A 48 6.45 -2.56 -17.30
C LYS A 48 5.37 -3.54 -17.72
N LYS A 49 5.80 -4.71 -18.20
CA LYS A 49 4.95 -5.88 -18.42
C LYS A 49 4.90 -6.71 -17.15
N ILE A 50 3.71 -7.20 -16.81
CA ILE A 50 3.44 -7.94 -15.59
C ILE A 50 2.90 -9.32 -15.95
N GLU A 51 3.57 -10.37 -15.48
CA GLU A 51 3.06 -11.74 -15.51
C GLU A 51 2.02 -11.93 -14.42
N ILE A 52 0.84 -12.41 -14.77
CA ILE A 52 -0.23 -12.76 -13.84
C ILE A 52 -0.02 -14.20 -13.38
N CYS A 53 0.38 -14.37 -12.13
CA CYS A 53 0.50 -15.69 -11.50
C CYS A 53 -0.73 -16.03 -10.66
N ASN A 54 -1.39 -15.01 -10.10
CA ASN A 54 -2.57 -15.17 -9.27
C ASN A 54 -3.53 -14.00 -9.51
N THR A 55 -4.77 -14.28 -9.83
CA THR A 55 -5.80 -13.27 -10.09
C THR A 55 -6.35 -12.63 -8.81
N ASP A 56 -6.18 -13.27 -7.64
CA ASP A 56 -6.48 -12.70 -6.32
C ASP A 56 -5.39 -11.72 -5.82
N ALA A 57 -4.35 -11.51 -6.63
CA ALA A 57 -3.33 -10.47 -6.42
C ALA A 57 -3.58 -9.26 -7.35
N GLU A 58 -4.83 -8.85 -7.53
CA GLU A 58 -5.27 -7.78 -8.43
C GLU A 58 -5.12 -6.38 -7.82
N GLY A 59 -5.30 -6.26 -6.51
CA GLY A 59 -5.22 -4.97 -5.81
C GLY A 59 -3.89 -4.27 -6.02
N ARG A 60 -2.78 -5.02 -6.00
CA ARG A 60 -1.45 -4.47 -6.28
C ARG A 60 -1.26 -4.00 -7.72
N LEU A 61 -2.02 -4.54 -8.67
CA LEU A 61 -1.95 -4.13 -10.09
C LEU A 61 -2.46 -2.70 -10.26
N ILE A 62 -3.63 -2.38 -9.70
CA ILE A 62 -4.17 -1.02 -9.77
C ILE A 62 -3.36 -0.02 -8.93
N LEU A 63 -2.77 -0.47 -7.80
CA LEU A 63 -1.86 0.37 -7.01
C LEU A 63 -0.56 0.66 -7.74
N ALA A 64 -0.02 -0.29 -8.52
CA ALA A 64 1.16 -0.08 -9.36
C ALA A 64 0.93 1.02 -10.42
N ASP A 65 -0.24 1.03 -11.04
CA ASP A 65 -0.61 2.07 -12.01
C ASP A 65 -0.79 3.43 -11.34
N ALA A 66 -1.46 3.48 -10.19
CA ALA A 66 -1.58 4.70 -9.38
C ALA A 66 -0.21 5.22 -8.92
N MET A 67 0.70 4.34 -8.49
CA MET A 67 2.07 4.67 -8.11
C MET A 67 2.82 5.30 -9.28
N ALA A 68 2.77 4.67 -10.44
CA ALA A 68 3.43 5.17 -11.64
C ALA A 68 2.86 6.53 -12.09
N TYR A 69 1.54 6.73 -11.98
CA TYR A 69 0.87 8.00 -12.26
C TYR A 69 1.37 9.11 -11.31
N MET A 70 1.42 8.85 -10.00
CA MET A 70 1.91 9.81 -9.01
C MET A 70 3.33 10.29 -9.33
N VAL A 71 4.20 9.39 -9.77
CA VAL A 71 5.60 9.73 -10.06
C VAL A 71 5.74 10.44 -11.40
N LYS A 72 5.04 9.96 -12.46
CA LYS A 72 5.23 10.47 -13.84
C LYS A 72 4.47 11.75 -14.11
N ASP A 73 3.24 11.85 -13.66
CA ASP A 73 2.32 12.92 -14.03
C ASP A 73 2.13 13.94 -12.91
N GLU A 74 2.03 13.49 -11.66
CA GLU A 74 1.92 14.37 -10.49
C GLU A 74 3.30 14.82 -9.95
N HIS A 75 4.39 14.25 -10.47
CA HIS A 75 5.77 14.58 -10.09
C HIS A 75 6.03 14.52 -8.59
N ALA A 76 5.41 13.54 -7.91
CA ALA A 76 5.53 13.38 -6.47
C ALA A 76 6.98 13.17 -6.05
N ASP A 77 7.44 13.90 -5.03
CA ASP A 77 8.77 13.76 -4.45
C ASP A 77 8.87 12.53 -3.53
N ARG A 78 7.76 12.16 -2.88
CA ARG A 78 7.61 11.01 -1.97
C ARG A 78 6.24 10.41 -2.15
N VAL A 79 6.12 9.10 -1.99
CA VAL A 79 4.84 8.41 -2.17
C VAL A 79 4.55 7.50 -0.98
N ILE A 80 3.29 7.51 -0.54
CA ILE A 80 2.76 6.54 0.43
C ILE A 80 1.58 5.84 -0.22
N ASP A 81 1.61 4.53 -0.26
CA ASP A 81 0.43 3.75 -0.59
C ASP A 81 -0.12 3.03 0.65
N ILE A 82 -1.44 2.93 0.72
CA ILE A 82 -2.14 2.32 1.83
C ILE A 82 -3.27 1.44 1.32
N ALA A 83 -3.28 0.19 1.73
CA ALA A 83 -4.27 -0.79 1.29
C ALA A 83 -4.48 -1.91 2.30
N THR A 84 -5.65 -2.54 2.23
CA THR A 84 -5.93 -3.84 2.83
C THR A 84 -5.41 -4.92 1.88
N LEU A 85 -4.08 -5.04 1.78
CA LEU A 85 -3.47 -5.70 0.63
C LEU A 85 -3.33 -7.20 0.80
N THR A 86 -2.92 -7.67 2.00
CA THR A 86 -2.56 -9.09 2.15
C THR A 86 -3.18 -9.74 3.38
N GLY A 87 -3.65 -10.97 3.22
CA GLY A 87 -3.95 -11.83 4.36
C GLY A 87 -2.69 -12.23 5.15
N ALA A 88 -1.53 -12.18 4.52
CA ALA A 88 -0.25 -12.52 5.15
C ALA A 88 0.10 -11.58 6.32
N VAL A 89 -0.20 -10.27 6.22
CA VAL A 89 0.02 -9.34 7.33
C VAL A 89 -0.85 -9.67 8.53
N VAL A 90 -2.08 -10.12 8.30
CA VAL A 90 -3.01 -10.54 9.37
C VAL A 90 -2.46 -11.76 10.10
N GLY A 91 -1.96 -12.75 9.36
CA GLY A 91 -1.34 -13.94 9.94
C GLY A 91 -0.07 -13.63 10.77
N MET A 92 0.63 -12.55 10.43
CA MET A 92 1.89 -12.15 11.08
C MET A 92 1.68 -11.17 12.24
N LEU A 93 0.85 -10.14 12.09
CA LEU A 93 0.70 -9.02 13.03
C LEU A 93 -0.69 -8.96 13.70
N GLY A 94 -1.61 -9.82 13.29
CA GLY A 94 -2.98 -9.84 13.81
C GLY A 94 -3.78 -8.59 13.41
N PHE A 95 -4.66 -8.17 14.33
CA PHE A 95 -5.64 -7.10 14.08
C PHE A 95 -5.30 -5.78 14.79
N SER A 96 -4.20 -5.71 15.52
CA SER A 96 -3.81 -4.54 16.32
C SER A 96 -2.67 -3.71 15.72
N THR A 97 -1.98 -4.24 14.73
CA THR A 97 -0.75 -3.62 14.19
C THR A 97 -0.74 -3.79 12.68
N ALA A 98 -0.51 -2.70 11.97
CA ALA A 98 -0.37 -2.71 10.50
C ALA A 98 1.08 -2.99 10.09
N GLY A 99 1.25 -3.54 8.89
CA GLY A 99 2.56 -3.71 8.27
C GLY A 99 3.04 -2.41 7.62
N LEU A 100 4.34 -2.14 7.73
CA LEU A 100 4.99 -1.02 7.06
C LEU A 100 6.21 -1.51 6.31
N LEU A 101 6.34 -1.12 5.05
CA LEU A 101 7.56 -1.26 4.25
C LEU A 101 8.03 0.09 3.77
N SER A 102 9.34 0.29 3.72
CA SER A 102 9.94 1.53 3.20
C SER A 102 11.38 1.28 2.77
N ASP A 103 11.80 1.98 1.73
CA ASP A 103 13.17 2.04 1.22
C ASP A 103 13.94 3.30 1.67
N ASP A 104 13.28 4.18 2.44
CA ASP A 104 13.88 5.41 2.98
C ASP A 104 13.73 5.46 4.51
N ASP A 105 14.83 5.43 5.23
CA ASP A 105 14.84 5.40 6.70
C ASP A 105 14.36 6.71 7.33
N ALA A 106 14.66 7.84 6.72
CA ALA A 106 14.25 9.14 7.23
C ALA A 106 12.75 9.34 7.07
N PHE A 107 12.21 8.99 5.91
CA PHE A 107 10.78 9.05 5.65
C PHE A 107 9.99 8.07 6.52
N CYS A 108 10.49 6.84 6.64
CA CYS A 108 9.95 5.84 7.56
C CYS A 108 9.92 6.34 9.01
N GLY A 109 11.05 6.90 9.48
CA GLY A 109 11.16 7.47 10.84
C GLY A 109 10.16 8.60 11.11
N ALA A 110 9.98 9.51 10.14
CA ALA A 110 8.99 10.57 10.23
C ALA A 110 7.56 10.02 10.32
N PHE A 111 7.23 9.01 9.49
CA PHE A 111 5.93 8.34 9.55
C PHE A 111 5.69 7.64 10.90
N LEU A 112 6.66 6.88 11.39
CA LEU A 112 6.53 6.17 12.68
C LEU A 112 6.35 7.13 13.85
N LYS A 113 6.99 8.31 13.83
CA LYS A 113 6.75 9.37 14.81
C LYS A 113 5.32 9.91 14.76
N ALA A 114 4.79 10.16 13.56
CA ALA A 114 3.40 10.57 13.35
C ALA A 114 2.41 9.49 13.82
N ALA A 115 2.70 8.23 13.52
CA ALA A 115 1.92 7.09 13.96
C ALA A 115 1.91 6.96 15.50
N GLN A 116 3.02 7.21 16.15
CA GLN A 116 3.09 7.27 17.62
C GLN A 116 2.20 8.39 18.18
N THR A 117 2.19 9.56 17.56
CA THR A 117 1.32 10.68 17.94
C THR A 117 -0.16 10.34 17.77
N SER A 118 -0.52 9.64 16.70
CA SER A 118 -1.90 9.21 16.43
C SER A 118 -2.38 8.05 17.30
N GLY A 119 -1.45 7.30 17.91
CA GLY A 119 -1.75 6.07 18.65
C GLY A 119 -1.93 4.84 17.76
N GLU A 120 -1.79 4.97 16.44
CA GLU A 120 -1.85 3.84 15.50
C GLU A 120 -0.54 3.03 15.55
N ARG A 121 -0.65 1.71 15.45
CA ARG A 121 0.50 0.81 15.56
C ARG A 121 0.93 0.30 14.22
N TYR A 122 2.22 0.47 13.92
CA TYR A 122 2.86 -0.05 12.71
C TYR A 122 4.12 -0.82 13.06
N TRP A 123 4.39 -1.89 12.32
CA TRP A 123 5.63 -2.63 12.43
C TRP A 123 6.34 -2.63 11.09
N ARG A 124 7.57 -2.07 11.09
CA ARG A 124 8.39 -2.05 9.87
C ARG A 124 8.92 -3.45 9.60
N LEU A 125 8.62 -3.95 8.40
CA LEU A 125 9.09 -5.23 7.90
C LEU A 125 10.44 -5.07 7.19
N PRO A 126 11.32 -6.08 7.28
CA PRO A 126 12.61 -6.04 6.59
C PRO A 126 12.44 -6.21 5.08
N ILE A 127 13.34 -5.60 4.32
CA ILE A 127 13.46 -5.77 2.88
C ILE A 127 14.88 -6.25 2.59
N PHE A 128 15.01 -7.41 1.95
CA PHE A 128 16.28 -7.98 1.51
C PHE A 128 16.21 -8.35 0.03
N GLU A 129 17.37 -8.56 -0.59
CA GLU A 129 17.47 -8.82 -2.02
C GLU A 129 16.77 -10.11 -2.47
N GLU A 130 16.81 -11.15 -1.64
CA GLU A 130 16.16 -12.44 -1.94
C GLU A 130 14.63 -12.31 -2.06
N GLN A 131 13.99 -11.35 -1.40
CA GLN A 131 12.55 -11.11 -1.54
C GLN A 131 12.23 -10.38 -2.84
N LYS A 132 13.11 -9.49 -3.32
CA LYS A 132 12.96 -8.86 -4.63
C LYS A 132 13.04 -9.89 -5.74
N GLN A 133 13.96 -10.86 -5.64
CA GLN A 133 14.08 -11.95 -6.62
C GLN A 133 12.83 -12.84 -6.68
N MET A 134 12.01 -12.89 -5.62
CA MET A 134 10.78 -13.68 -5.61
C MET A 134 9.72 -13.18 -6.59
N ILE A 135 9.78 -11.93 -7.00
CA ILE A 135 8.82 -11.31 -7.95
C ILE A 135 9.40 -11.12 -9.35
N GLU A 136 10.60 -11.63 -9.62
CA GLU A 136 11.15 -11.68 -10.97
C GLU A 136 10.38 -12.66 -11.85
N SER A 137 10.11 -12.27 -13.09
CA SER A 137 9.47 -13.09 -14.11
C SER A 137 10.49 -13.59 -15.13
N LYS A 138 10.20 -14.74 -15.75
CA LYS A 138 10.97 -15.26 -16.89
C LYS A 138 10.42 -14.81 -18.25
N ILE A 139 9.21 -14.25 -18.28
CA ILE A 139 8.46 -13.92 -19.49
C ILE A 139 7.97 -12.46 -19.53
N ALA A 140 8.15 -11.73 -18.42
CA ALA A 140 7.76 -10.34 -18.26
C ALA A 140 8.81 -9.60 -17.42
N ASP A 141 8.62 -8.29 -17.18
CA ASP A 141 9.53 -7.50 -16.35
C ASP A 141 9.38 -7.83 -14.85
N ILE A 142 8.18 -8.22 -14.43
CA ILE A 142 7.85 -8.56 -13.05
C ILE A 142 6.64 -9.49 -13.04
N LYS A 143 6.43 -10.24 -11.96
CA LYS A 143 5.20 -11.01 -11.75
C LYS A 143 4.43 -10.52 -10.54
N ASN A 144 3.09 -10.67 -10.58
CA ASN A 144 2.21 -10.11 -9.56
C ASN A 144 2.16 -10.90 -8.25
N MET A 145 2.84 -12.04 -8.16
CA MET A 145 2.90 -12.84 -6.94
C MET A 145 4.30 -13.41 -6.74
N GLY A 146 4.78 -13.41 -5.49
CA GLY A 146 6.01 -14.06 -5.08
C GLY A 146 5.84 -15.57 -4.88
N ARG A 147 6.35 -16.07 -3.75
CA ARG A 147 6.18 -17.45 -3.29
C ARG A 147 5.08 -17.51 -2.21
N ASP A 148 4.81 -18.71 -1.70
CA ASP A 148 3.80 -18.96 -0.65
C ASP A 148 4.19 -18.36 0.72
N TYR A 149 5.33 -17.71 0.82
CA TYR A 149 5.83 -17.03 2.01
C TYR A 149 6.30 -15.61 1.68
N CYS A 150 6.50 -14.77 2.69
CA CYS A 150 6.84 -13.35 2.57
C CYS A 150 5.77 -12.53 1.81
N GLY A 151 4.49 -12.95 1.84
CA GLY A 151 3.44 -12.38 1.02
C GLY A 151 3.28 -10.86 1.16
N THR A 152 3.31 -10.33 2.38
CA THR A 152 3.23 -8.88 2.65
C THR A 152 4.42 -8.14 2.04
N ILE A 153 5.64 -8.67 2.22
CA ILE A 153 6.87 -8.04 1.72
C ILE A 153 6.88 -8.03 0.19
N THR A 154 6.60 -9.17 -0.43
CA THR A 154 6.60 -9.28 -1.90
C THR A 154 5.49 -8.48 -2.56
N ALA A 155 4.34 -8.30 -1.88
CA ALA A 155 3.27 -7.43 -2.34
C ALA A 155 3.68 -5.95 -2.35
N GLY A 156 4.29 -5.47 -1.26
CA GLY A 156 4.80 -4.11 -1.19
C GLY A 156 5.95 -3.87 -2.17
N LEU A 157 6.90 -4.82 -2.30
CA LEU A 157 8.00 -4.72 -3.27
C LEU A 157 7.51 -4.69 -4.72
N PHE A 158 6.41 -5.38 -5.03
CA PHE A 158 5.79 -5.27 -6.33
C PHE A 158 5.34 -3.83 -6.62
N ILE A 159 4.70 -3.16 -5.67
CA ILE A 159 4.28 -1.74 -5.81
C ILE A 159 5.50 -0.83 -5.88
N GLN A 160 6.52 -1.05 -5.03
CA GLN A 160 7.78 -0.30 -5.03
C GLN A 160 8.46 -0.28 -6.40
N ALA A 161 8.38 -1.36 -7.17
CA ALA A 161 8.97 -1.44 -8.51
C ALA A 161 8.45 -0.37 -9.49
N PHE A 162 7.34 0.29 -9.16
CA PHE A 162 6.73 1.38 -9.94
C PHE A 162 6.98 2.78 -9.33
N ALA A 163 7.63 2.88 -8.17
CA ALA A 163 7.98 4.14 -7.52
C ALA A 163 9.14 4.88 -8.19
N GLN A 164 9.82 4.28 -9.17
CA GLN A 164 10.90 4.88 -9.97
C GLN A 164 11.99 5.57 -9.14
N GLY A 165 12.35 4.98 -8.00
CA GLY A 165 13.39 5.51 -7.09
C GLY A 165 12.93 6.68 -6.19
N ARG A 166 11.66 7.02 -6.17
CA ARG A 166 11.14 7.98 -5.19
C ARG A 166 11.07 7.33 -3.80
N PRO A 167 11.39 8.07 -2.72
CA PRO A 167 11.17 7.61 -1.37
C PRO A 167 9.73 7.10 -1.19
N TRP A 168 9.59 5.89 -0.69
CA TRP A 168 8.34 5.17 -0.67
C TRP A 168 8.02 4.54 0.68
N ILE A 169 6.75 4.55 1.03
CA ILE A 169 6.18 3.81 2.17
C ILE A 169 4.95 3.04 1.68
N HIS A 170 4.88 1.76 2.01
CA HIS A 170 3.67 0.94 1.91
C HIS A 170 3.11 0.65 3.28
N LEU A 171 1.80 0.84 3.44
CA LEU A 171 1.05 0.54 4.66
C LEU A 171 0.05 -0.58 4.36
N ASP A 172 0.32 -1.78 4.84
CA ASP A 172 -0.63 -2.91 4.76
C ASP A 172 -1.51 -2.93 6.00
N ILE A 173 -2.74 -2.42 5.84
CA ILE A 173 -3.74 -2.27 6.90
C ILE A 173 -4.79 -3.37 6.89
N ALA A 174 -4.56 -4.50 6.22
CA ALA A 174 -5.57 -5.56 6.09
C ALA A 174 -6.09 -6.06 7.44
N GLY A 175 -5.22 -6.15 8.46
CA GLY A 175 -5.63 -6.54 9.82
C GLY A 175 -6.30 -5.43 10.61
N THR A 176 -5.98 -4.16 10.34
CA THR A 176 -6.38 -3.04 11.21
C THR A 176 -7.55 -2.22 10.69
N ALA A 177 -7.92 -2.37 9.40
CA ALA A 177 -8.92 -1.54 8.73
C ALA A 177 -10.36 -1.82 9.15
N TRP A 178 -10.62 -3.01 9.72
CA TRP A 178 -11.95 -3.46 10.15
C TRP A 178 -11.87 -4.26 11.43
N THR A 179 -12.84 -4.11 12.32
CA THR A 179 -12.97 -4.97 13.50
C THR A 179 -14.45 -5.19 13.86
N ASP A 180 -14.80 -6.45 14.12
CA ASP A 180 -16.09 -6.81 14.69
C ASP A 180 -16.09 -6.68 16.23
N ASN A 181 -14.90 -6.78 16.83
CA ASN A 181 -14.69 -6.69 18.27
C ASN A 181 -13.61 -5.64 18.57
N PRO A 182 -13.98 -4.44 19.03
CA PRO A 182 -13.01 -3.41 19.40
C PRO A 182 -11.96 -3.91 20.38
N LEU A 183 -10.70 -3.62 20.12
CA LEU A 183 -9.55 -4.09 20.92
C LEU A 183 -9.21 -3.12 22.07
N TYR A 184 -9.71 -1.89 21.99
CA TYR A 184 -9.46 -0.85 22.98
C TYR A 184 -10.65 0.14 23.05
N GLN A 185 -10.76 0.83 24.17
CA GLN A 185 -11.83 1.81 24.37
C GLN A 185 -11.74 2.94 23.34
N GLY A 186 -12.86 3.23 22.68
CA GLY A 186 -12.96 4.26 21.64
C GLY A 186 -12.70 3.78 20.22
N GLN A 187 -12.26 2.53 20.03
CA GLN A 187 -12.21 1.95 18.69
C GLN A 187 -13.62 1.68 18.18
N PRO A 188 -14.00 2.15 16.98
CA PRO A 188 -15.32 1.86 16.42
C PRO A 188 -15.42 0.39 16.02
N GLN A 189 -16.61 -0.21 16.15
CA GLN A 189 -16.93 -1.45 15.49
C GLN A 189 -17.13 -1.19 13.98
N GLY A 190 -16.66 -2.10 13.14
CA GLY A 190 -16.69 -1.93 11.69
C GLY A 190 -15.42 -1.29 11.17
N ALA A 191 -15.54 -0.33 10.25
CA ALA A 191 -14.41 0.39 9.67
C ALA A 191 -13.71 1.27 10.72
N THR A 192 -12.39 1.10 10.86
CA THR A 192 -11.59 1.73 11.92
C THR A 192 -10.95 3.06 11.52
N ALA A 193 -11.01 3.42 10.23
CA ALA A 193 -10.27 4.54 9.63
C ALA A 193 -8.73 4.42 9.75
N ALA A 194 -8.19 3.20 9.90
CA ALA A 194 -6.76 2.93 10.02
C ALA A 194 -5.93 3.69 8.98
N GLY A 195 -4.87 4.34 9.42
CA GLY A 195 -3.95 5.14 8.62
C GLY A 195 -4.33 6.60 8.46
N THR A 196 -5.58 6.98 8.66
CA THR A 196 -6.05 8.36 8.44
C THR A 196 -5.33 9.35 9.36
N SER A 197 -5.28 9.06 10.65
CA SER A 197 -4.64 9.94 11.64
C SER A 197 -3.13 10.01 11.48
N SER A 198 -2.47 8.89 11.22
CA SER A 198 -1.02 8.86 10.98
C SER A 198 -0.63 9.67 9.75
N LEU A 199 -1.40 9.55 8.65
CA LEU A 199 -1.18 10.36 7.45
C LEU A 199 -1.38 11.85 7.73
N TYR A 200 -2.43 12.20 8.48
CA TYR A 200 -2.67 13.60 8.88
C TYR A 200 -1.50 14.17 9.69
N TYR A 201 -1.08 13.48 10.76
CA TYR A 201 0.02 13.99 11.61
C TYR A 201 1.37 14.02 10.90
N LEU A 202 1.61 13.13 9.95
CA LEU A 202 2.82 13.17 9.12
C LEU A 202 2.89 14.47 8.29
N LEU A 203 1.74 14.89 7.74
CA LEU A 203 1.65 16.00 6.80
C LEU A 203 1.36 17.35 7.47
N ALA A 204 0.80 17.33 8.67
CA ALA A 204 0.53 18.53 9.45
C ALA A 204 1.73 19.01 10.28
N GLY A 205 2.72 18.14 10.55
CA GLY A 205 3.94 18.46 11.30
C GLY A 205 3.81 18.13 12.78
#